data_55e575c7983473e3b864f36391bfc265
#
_entry.id   55e575c7983473e3b864f36391bfc265
#
_cell.length_a   1.000
_cell.length_b   1.000
_cell.length_c   1.000
_cell.angle_alpha   90.00
_cell.angle_beta   90.00
_cell.angle_gamma   90.00
#
_symmetry.space_group_name_H-M   'P 1'
#
loop_
_entity.id
_entity.type
_entity.pdbx_description
1 polymer ?
#
loop_
_entity_poly.entity_id
_entity_poly.type
_entity_poly.pdbx_seq_one_letter_code
_entity_poly.pdbx_strand_id
1 'polypeptide(L)'
;MLNHSASTLPKPSIRPLSQAICDAQFSREAQSPERSTALDEHRPASKLPLTIESQKPSIYNLTDKELTLWLEAQGEKSFRGAQIWKWLYQKRVSSFSEMSDVSLTTRSRLDEHFSLASMVEDKVQYAKDGTIKSLFKLRDGHLIETVLMEHSYGLSICVTTQVGCNIGCSFCASGLLSKKRDLTTGEIVEQVVHMQEKLDIAQKRISHIVVMGIGEPFDNYDHVLRFIRMVNHPKGLAIGARHITVSTSGLDQKIKAFAHEGLQVNLALSLHAANNPLRTRIMKLNKAIPIAKLMEAIDYYLDQTNRRVTFEYILLKD
;
A
#
# COMPACT_ATOMS: atom_id res chain seq x y z
N MET A 1 -6.43 41.82 -45.39
CA MET A 1 -5.24 41.58 -44.58
C MET A 1 -5.60 41.88 -43.13
N LEU A 2 -5.94 40.87 -42.37
CA LEU A 2 -6.16 40.97 -40.91
C LEU A 2 -5.39 39.82 -40.23
N ASN A 3 -4.27 40.19 -39.60
CA ASN A 3 -3.43 39.31 -38.79
C ASN A 3 -4.13 39.00 -37.46
N HIS A 4 -4.48 37.75 -37.20
CA HIS A 4 -4.80 37.26 -35.87
C HIS A 4 -3.58 36.62 -35.26
N SER A 5 -2.94 37.35 -34.36
CA SER A 5 -1.93 36.80 -33.45
C SER A 5 -2.62 36.02 -32.35
N ALA A 6 -2.50 34.70 -32.35
CA ALA A 6 -2.94 33.83 -31.26
C ALA A 6 -1.87 33.84 -30.14
N SER A 7 -2.24 34.41 -29.00
CA SER A 7 -1.41 34.33 -27.79
C SER A 7 -1.52 32.91 -27.20
N THR A 8 -0.42 32.19 -27.23
CA THR A 8 -0.31 30.88 -26.55
C THR A 8 -0.02 31.09 -25.07
N LEU A 9 -1.00 30.75 -24.22
CA LEU A 9 -0.79 30.63 -22.78
C LEU A 9 0.11 29.41 -22.47
N PRO A 10 1.07 29.50 -21.54
CA PRO A 10 1.90 28.38 -21.18
C PRO A 10 1.08 27.32 -20.44
N LYS A 11 1.14 26.07 -20.91
CA LYS A 11 0.52 24.91 -20.24
C LYS A 11 1.26 24.65 -18.93
N PRO A 12 0.53 24.32 -17.82
CA PRO A 12 1.18 23.97 -16.56
C PRO A 12 2.02 22.70 -16.74
N SER A 13 3.29 22.76 -16.34
CA SER A 13 4.17 21.60 -16.30
C SER A 13 3.72 20.68 -15.16
N ILE A 14 3.09 19.56 -15.50
CA ILE A 14 2.80 18.50 -14.53
C ILE A 14 4.11 17.78 -14.27
N ARG A 15 4.72 18.01 -13.10
CA ARG A 15 5.86 17.20 -12.65
C ARG A 15 5.39 15.77 -12.40
N PRO A 16 6.13 14.75 -12.88
CA PRO A 16 5.78 13.35 -12.60
C PRO A 16 5.78 13.09 -11.08
N LEU A 17 4.84 12.29 -10.60
CA LEU A 17 4.75 11.86 -9.19
C LEU A 17 6.09 11.26 -8.69
N SER A 18 6.84 10.63 -9.61
CA SER A 18 8.19 10.08 -9.41
C SER A 18 9.23 11.12 -8.95
N GLN A 19 9.12 12.36 -9.41
CA GLN A 19 10.08 13.42 -9.05
C GLN A 19 9.83 13.91 -7.62
N ALA A 20 8.57 13.97 -7.19
CA ALA A 20 8.20 14.37 -5.83
C ALA A 20 8.66 13.35 -4.77
N ILE A 21 8.70 12.06 -5.12
CA ILE A 21 9.21 10.98 -4.26
C ILE A 21 10.74 11.09 -4.11
N CYS A 22 11.43 11.38 -5.19
CA CYS A 22 12.89 11.52 -5.20
C CYS A 22 13.38 12.74 -4.38
N ASP A 23 12.69 13.89 -4.54
CA ASP A 23 13.07 15.13 -3.85
C ASP A 23 12.86 15.02 -2.32
N ALA A 24 11.89 14.21 -1.86
CA ALA A 24 11.63 13.99 -0.43
C ALA A 24 12.70 13.10 0.25
N GLN A 25 13.36 12.22 -0.49
CA GLN A 25 14.39 11.33 0.05
C GLN A 25 15.79 11.96 0.09
N PHE A 26 16.05 12.99 -0.72
CA PHE A 26 17.39 13.58 -0.87
C PHE A 26 17.56 14.99 -0.27
N SER A 27 16.49 15.72 0.07
CA SER A 27 16.59 17.07 0.63
C SER A 27 16.64 17.05 2.16
N ARG A 28 17.85 17.03 2.74
CA ARG A 28 18.04 17.32 4.18
C ARG A 28 17.91 18.81 4.52
N GLU A 29 17.79 19.69 3.51
CA GLU A 29 17.62 21.13 3.69
C GLU A 29 16.59 21.65 2.67
N ALA A 30 15.33 21.70 3.04
CA ALA A 30 14.35 22.52 2.35
C ALA A 30 13.57 23.32 3.38
N GLN A 31 13.75 24.63 3.29
CA GLN A 31 13.01 25.64 4.04
C GLN A 31 11.50 25.43 3.86
N SER A 32 10.76 25.50 4.96
CA SER A 32 9.32 25.34 5.01
C SER A 32 8.60 26.39 4.15
N PRO A 33 7.68 25.98 3.25
CA PRO A 33 6.72 26.93 2.70
C PRO A 33 5.66 27.28 3.76
N GLU A 34 5.24 28.53 3.77
CA GLU A 34 4.25 29.10 4.67
C GLU A 34 2.98 28.25 4.77
N ARG A 35 2.51 28.04 5.98
CA ARG A 35 1.40 27.21 6.41
C ARG A 35 0.06 27.72 5.86
N SER A 36 -0.69 26.83 5.19
CA SER A 36 -2.13 27.00 5.02
C SER A 36 -2.82 26.63 6.35
N THR A 37 -3.34 27.60 7.07
CA THR A 37 -3.79 27.54 8.46
C THR A 37 -5.11 26.76 8.70
N ALA A 38 -5.78 26.24 7.69
CA ALA A 38 -7.13 25.67 7.85
C ALA A 38 -7.18 24.17 8.18
N LEU A 39 -6.09 23.42 8.01
CA LEU A 39 -6.04 21.97 8.30
C LEU A 39 -5.14 21.61 9.51
N ASP A 40 -4.40 22.59 10.04
CA ASP A 40 -3.48 22.39 11.19
C ASP A 40 -4.22 22.45 12.54
N GLU A 41 -5.43 23.02 12.61
CA GLU A 41 -6.18 23.17 13.87
C GLU A 41 -6.88 21.89 14.34
N HIS A 42 -6.94 20.84 13.51
CA HIS A 42 -7.56 19.55 13.85
C HIS A 42 -6.60 18.37 13.59
N ARG A 43 -5.33 18.50 13.97
CA ARG A 43 -4.41 17.37 13.96
C ARG A 43 -4.79 16.40 15.07
N PRO A 44 -5.46 15.25 14.77
CA PRO A 44 -5.62 14.22 15.77
C PRO A 44 -4.22 13.71 16.13
N ALA A 45 -3.90 13.70 17.41
CA ALA A 45 -2.71 13.04 17.89
C ALA A 45 -2.80 11.58 17.45
N SER A 46 -1.83 11.14 16.62
CA SER A 46 -1.71 9.71 16.30
C SER A 46 -1.52 8.95 17.59
N LYS A 47 -2.28 7.87 17.79
CA LYS A 47 -2.08 6.96 18.94
C LYS A 47 -0.82 6.12 18.78
N LEU A 48 -0.15 6.23 17.63
CA LEU A 48 1.04 5.47 17.32
C LEU A 48 2.20 5.79 18.26
N PRO A 49 2.97 4.77 18.67
CA PRO A 49 4.19 5.00 19.43
C PRO A 49 5.19 5.82 18.61
N LEU A 50 5.88 6.75 19.25
CA LEU A 50 6.94 7.56 18.65
C LEU A 50 8.21 6.74 18.37
N THR A 51 8.34 5.57 18.98
CA THR A 51 9.47 4.66 18.87
C THR A 51 9.01 3.21 18.77
N ILE A 52 9.76 2.38 18.05
CA ILE A 52 9.53 0.93 17.97
C ILE A 52 10.57 0.26 18.85
N GLU A 53 10.22 -0.04 20.08
CA GLU A 53 11.12 -0.67 21.06
C GLU A 53 11.10 -2.20 20.98
N SER A 54 10.03 -2.78 20.45
CA SER A 54 9.81 -4.23 20.49
C SER A 54 10.41 -4.97 19.30
N GLN A 55 11.20 -6.01 19.58
CA GLN A 55 11.66 -7.02 18.60
C GLN A 55 10.59 -8.09 18.29
N LYS A 56 9.44 -8.06 18.97
CA LYS A 56 8.37 -9.05 18.83
C LYS A 56 7.73 -8.96 17.44
N PRO A 57 7.29 -10.09 16.86
CA PRO A 57 6.59 -10.05 15.57
C PRO A 57 5.31 -9.22 15.68
N SER A 58 4.96 -8.55 14.58
CA SER A 58 3.68 -7.84 14.50
C SER A 58 2.53 -8.85 14.53
N ILE A 59 1.50 -8.59 15.35
CA ILE A 59 0.28 -9.40 15.40
C ILE A 59 -0.48 -9.35 14.05
N TYR A 60 -0.30 -8.29 13.29
CA TYR A 60 -0.87 -8.14 11.95
C TYR A 60 -0.23 -9.06 10.89
N ASN A 61 0.78 -9.85 11.25
CA ASN A 61 1.25 -10.95 10.40
C ASN A 61 0.34 -12.18 10.45
N LEU A 62 -0.49 -12.31 11.49
CA LEU A 62 -1.39 -13.44 11.65
C LEU A 62 -2.72 -13.23 10.92
N THR A 63 -3.17 -14.24 10.19
CA THR A 63 -4.57 -14.32 9.74
C THR A 63 -5.49 -14.58 10.93
N ASP A 64 -6.80 -14.40 10.74
CA ASP A 64 -7.82 -14.71 11.74
C ASP A 64 -7.76 -16.17 12.24
N LYS A 65 -7.46 -17.10 11.32
CA LYS A 65 -7.29 -18.53 11.63
C LYS A 65 -6.02 -18.79 12.44
N GLU A 66 -4.89 -18.21 12.03
CA GLU A 66 -3.61 -18.37 12.73
C GLU A 66 -3.66 -17.75 14.13
N LEU A 67 -4.29 -16.57 14.27
CA LEU A 67 -4.54 -15.96 15.58
C LEU A 67 -5.41 -16.86 16.47
N THR A 68 -6.46 -17.44 15.91
CA THR A 68 -7.34 -18.35 16.64
C THR A 68 -6.57 -19.60 17.10
N LEU A 69 -5.82 -20.24 16.21
CA LEU A 69 -4.98 -21.41 16.54
C LEU A 69 -3.94 -21.11 17.60
N TRP A 70 -3.29 -19.93 17.51
CA TRP A 70 -2.32 -19.51 18.52
C TRP A 70 -3.00 -19.35 19.90
N LEU A 71 -4.18 -18.75 19.96
CA LEU A 71 -4.93 -18.58 21.21
C LEU A 71 -5.39 -19.92 21.79
N GLU A 72 -5.86 -20.85 20.96
CA GLU A 72 -6.24 -22.20 21.37
C GLU A 72 -5.02 -22.94 21.95
N ALA A 73 -3.83 -22.79 21.37
CA ALA A 73 -2.59 -23.35 21.91
C ALA A 73 -2.20 -22.71 23.27
N GLN A 74 -2.70 -21.51 23.57
CA GLN A 74 -2.56 -20.86 24.89
C GLN A 74 -3.67 -21.23 25.88
N GLY A 75 -4.57 -22.16 25.50
CA GLY A 75 -5.70 -22.60 26.33
C GLY A 75 -6.94 -21.72 26.27
N GLU A 76 -6.99 -20.78 25.34
CA GLU A 76 -8.16 -19.93 25.12
C GLU A 76 -9.21 -20.64 24.23
N LYS A 77 -10.46 -20.22 24.35
CA LYS A 77 -11.55 -20.70 23.48
C LYS A 77 -11.47 -20.07 22.10
N SER A 78 -11.88 -20.79 21.04
CA SER A 78 -11.81 -20.35 19.63
C SER A 78 -12.44 -18.97 19.35
N PHE A 79 -13.56 -18.63 20.03
CA PHE A 79 -14.22 -17.33 19.86
C PHE A 79 -13.34 -16.12 20.22
N ARG A 80 -12.28 -16.33 21.01
CA ARG A 80 -11.33 -15.27 21.38
C ARG A 80 -10.59 -14.72 20.17
N GLY A 81 -10.32 -15.55 19.15
CA GLY A 81 -9.75 -15.11 17.90
C GLY A 81 -10.58 -13.99 17.25
N ALA A 82 -11.88 -14.23 17.07
CA ALA A 82 -12.78 -13.24 16.48
C ALA A 82 -12.94 -11.98 17.37
N GLN A 83 -12.88 -12.11 18.69
CA GLN A 83 -12.94 -11.00 19.63
C GLN A 83 -11.72 -10.10 19.51
N ILE A 84 -10.51 -10.69 19.55
CA ILE A 84 -9.25 -9.94 19.40
C ILE A 84 -9.13 -9.34 17.99
N TRP A 85 -9.55 -10.08 16.95
CA TRP A 85 -9.61 -9.56 15.57
C TRP A 85 -10.43 -8.28 15.46
N LYS A 86 -11.58 -8.22 16.15
CA LYS A 86 -12.40 -7.01 16.22
C LYS A 86 -11.65 -5.83 16.86
N TRP A 87 -10.90 -6.09 17.94
CA TRP A 87 -10.10 -5.05 18.59
C TRP A 87 -9.00 -4.51 17.67
N LEU A 88 -8.34 -5.38 16.92
CA LEU A 88 -7.26 -5.01 16.00
C LEU A 88 -7.78 -4.18 14.82
N TYR A 89 -8.84 -4.64 14.16
CA TYR A 89 -9.25 -4.08 12.86
C TYR A 89 -10.43 -3.11 12.91
N GLN A 90 -11.32 -3.22 13.88
CA GLN A 90 -12.48 -2.34 14.01
C GLN A 90 -12.28 -1.27 15.07
N LYS A 91 -11.62 -1.61 16.18
CA LYS A 91 -11.30 -0.66 17.26
C LYS A 91 -9.94 -0.01 17.10
N ARG A 92 -9.01 -0.69 16.42
CA ARG A 92 -7.64 -0.22 16.14
C ARG A 92 -6.95 0.28 17.41
N VAL A 93 -6.87 -0.63 18.39
CA VAL A 93 -6.23 -0.32 19.68
C VAL A 93 -4.74 -0.11 19.52
N SER A 94 -4.20 0.82 20.27
CA SER A 94 -2.76 1.10 20.35
C SER A 94 -2.03 0.27 21.41
N SER A 95 -2.79 -0.36 22.32
CA SER A 95 -2.27 -1.26 23.36
C SER A 95 -3.22 -2.43 23.58
N PHE A 96 -2.68 -3.62 23.86
CA PHE A 96 -3.48 -4.78 24.26
C PHE A 96 -4.25 -4.54 25.57
N SER A 97 -3.79 -3.62 26.42
CA SER A 97 -4.50 -3.22 27.64
C SER A 97 -5.87 -2.59 27.40
N GLU A 98 -6.11 -2.00 26.22
CA GLU A 98 -7.39 -1.40 25.84
C GLU A 98 -8.50 -2.43 25.57
N MET A 99 -8.16 -3.72 25.37
CA MET A 99 -9.09 -4.80 25.07
C MET A 99 -9.92 -5.18 26.30
N SER A 100 -10.86 -4.30 26.71
CA SER A 100 -11.55 -4.38 28.02
C SER A 100 -12.34 -5.66 28.28
N ASP A 101 -12.81 -6.34 27.24
CA ASP A 101 -13.58 -7.60 27.32
C ASP A 101 -12.70 -8.87 27.14
N VAL A 102 -11.37 -8.70 27.08
CA VAL A 102 -10.37 -9.76 27.04
C VAL A 102 -9.71 -9.87 28.44
N SER A 103 -9.49 -11.09 28.95
CA SER A 103 -8.89 -11.30 30.26
C SER A 103 -7.50 -10.65 30.39
N LEU A 104 -7.14 -10.23 31.60
CA LEU A 104 -5.79 -9.66 31.85
C LEU A 104 -4.70 -10.64 31.44
N THR A 105 -4.87 -11.93 31.75
CA THR A 105 -3.91 -13.00 31.41
C THR A 105 -3.72 -13.09 29.90
N THR A 106 -4.80 -13.06 29.10
CA THR A 106 -4.72 -13.13 27.64
C THR A 106 -4.05 -11.87 27.07
N ARG A 107 -4.40 -10.68 27.60
CA ARG A 107 -3.75 -9.41 27.19
C ARG A 107 -2.25 -9.43 27.47
N SER A 108 -1.83 -9.92 28.65
CA SER A 108 -0.42 -10.02 29.00
C SER A 108 0.34 -10.99 28.08
N ARG A 109 -0.28 -12.14 27.73
CA ARG A 109 0.30 -13.09 26.78
C ARG A 109 0.43 -12.50 25.37
N LEU A 110 -0.59 -11.76 24.90
CA LEU A 110 -0.52 -11.07 23.61
C LEU A 110 0.63 -10.06 23.61
N ASP A 111 0.75 -9.26 24.68
CA ASP A 111 1.79 -8.27 24.83
C ASP A 111 3.19 -8.89 24.94
N GLU A 112 3.30 -10.05 25.57
CA GLU A 112 4.56 -10.80 25.66
C GLU A 112 5.06 -11.32 24.31
N HIS A 113 4.14 -11.76 23.43
CA HIS A 113 4.50 -12.47 22.20
C HIS A 113 4.42 -11.59 20.95
N PHE A 114 3.63 -10.53 20.94
CA PHE A 114 3.39 -9.71 19.77
C PHE A 114 3.57 -8.22 20.05
N SER A 115 3.68 -7.48 18.95
CA SER A 115 3.62 -6.02 18.93
C SER A 115 2.46 -5.59 18.04
N LEU A 116 1.82 -4.46 18.39
CA LEU A 116 0.80 -3.79 17.59
C LEU A 116 1.40 -2.84 16.55
N ALA A 117 2.70 -2.51 16.65
CA ALA A 117 3.34 -1.61 15.72
C ALA A 117 4.67 -2.19 15.21
N SER A 118 4.85 -2.20 13.90
CA SER A 118 6.12 -2.50 13.23
C SER A 118 6.71 -1.28 12.52
N MET A 119 6.00 -0.17 12.53
CA MET A 119 6.43 1.10 11.95
C MET A 119 5.94 2.29 12.78
N VAL A 120 6.63 3.42 12.62
CA VAL A 120 6.21 4.72 13.17
C VAL A 120 6.13 5.74 12.06
N GLU A 121 5.20 6.69 12.17
CA GLU A 121 5.10 7.78 11.22
C GLU A 121 6.21 8.81 11.47
N ASP A 122 7.14 8.94 10.52
CA ASP A 122 8.27 9.85 10.59
C ASP A 122 7.89 11.27 10.09
N LYS A 123 7.18 11.32 8.95
CA LYS A 123 6.72 12.59 8.35
C LYS A 123 5.36 12.43 7.70
N VAL A 124 4.60 13.54 7.66
CA VAL A 124 3.32 13.64 6.94
C VAL A 124 3.33 14.89 6.07
N GLN A 125 2.82 14.75 4.86
CA GLN A 125 2.60 15.85 3.93
C GLN A 125 1.12 15.90 3.54
N TYR A 126 0.55 17.10 3.54
CA TYR A 126 -0.83 17.37 3.16
C TYR A 126 -0.84 18.18 1.87
N ALA A 127 -1.61 17.74 0.88
CA ALA A 127 -1.82 18.49 -0.35
C ALA A 127 -3.17 19.23 -0.30
N LYS A 128 -3.32 20.25 -1.15
CA LYS A 128 -4.52 21.10 -1.20
C LYS A 128 -5.79 20.34 -1.63
N ASP A 129 -5.62 19.22 -2.34
CA ASP A 129 -6.71 18.35 -2.82
C ASP A 129 -7.15 17.30 -1.80
N GLY A 130 -6.67 17.38 -0.55
CA GLY A 130 -6.96 16.41 0.51
C GLY A 130 -6.06 15.18 0.50
N THR A 131 -5.11 15.06 -0.43
CA THR A 131 -4.13 13.96 -0.45
C THR A 131 -3.21 14.04 0.75
N ILE A 132 -3.01 12.93 1.45
CA ILE A 132 -2.11 12.78 2.59
C ILE A 132 -1.04 11.77 2.24
N LYS A 133 0.23 12.17 2.29
CA LYS A 133 1.38 11.27 2.14
C LYS A 133 2.08 11.10 3.47
N SER A 134 2.12 9.88 3.98
CA SER A 134 2.82 9.51 5.20
C SER A 134 4.10 8.76 4.87
N LEU A 135 5.21 9.17 5.48
CA LEU A 135 6.48 8.47 5.48
C LEU A 135 6.57 7.68 6.78
N PHE A 136 6.67 6.36 6.68
CA PHE A 136 6.81 5.47 7.81
C PHE A 136 8.24 4.96 7.92
N LYS A 137 8.78 4.98 9.14
CA LYS A 137 10.05 4.34 9.50
C LYS A 137 9.76 2.95 10.04
N LEU A 138 10.33 1.94 9.40
CA LEU A 138 10.24 0.54 9.81
C LEU A 138 11.23 0.24 10.96
N ARG A 139 11.08 -0.92 11.61
CA ARG A 139 11.95 -1.36 12.72
C ARG A 139 13.43 -1.43 12.35
N ASP A 140 13.74 -1.81 11.14
CA ASP A 140 15.09 -1.89 10.60
C ASP A 140 15.66 -0.55 10.12
N GLY A 141 14.91 0.55 10.35
CA GLY A 141 15.30 1.91 10.01
C GLY A 141 15.01 2.30 8.56
N HIS A 142 14.52 1.39 7.73
CA HIS A 142 14.09 1.72 6.36
C HIS A 142 12.83 2.57 6.35
N LEU A 143 12.68 3.36 5.30
CA LEU A 143 11.55 4.26 5.10
C LEU A 143 10.66 3.76 3.96
N ILE A 144 9.35 3.83 4.17
CA ILE A 144 8.33 3.54 3.15
C ILE A 144 7.29 4.65 3.10
N GLU A 145 6.63 4.78 1.97
CA GLU A 145 5.58 5.78 1.76
C GLU A 145 4.21 5.11 1.60
N THR A 146 3.21 5.80 2.12
CA THR A 146 1.79 5.44 1.95
C THR A 146 1.03 6.72 1.61
N VAL A 147 0.13 6.66 0.63
CA VAL A 147 -0.62 7.83 0.16
C VAL A 147 -2.11 7.59 0.29
N LEU A 148 -2.80 8.46 0.99
CA LEU A 148 -4.27 8.51 1.04
C LEU A 148 -4.75 9.61 0.11
N MET A 149 -5.68 9.27 -0.77
CA MET A 149 -6.23 10.14 -1.80
C MET A 149 -7.75 10.24 -1.64
N GLU A 150 -8.29 11.46 -1.74
CA GLU A 150 -9.73 11.69 -1.74
C GLU A 150 -10.25 11.80 -3.19
N HIS A 151 -11.26 11.02 -3.52
CA HIS A 151 -11.90 10.98 -4.82
C HIS A 151 -13.41 11.13 -4.65
N SER A 152 -14.12 11.50 -5.74
CA SER A 152 -15.58 11.58 -5.73
C SER A 152 -16.28 10.25 -5.39
N TYR A 153 -15.60 9.12 -5.60
CA TYR A 153 -16.10 7.78 -5.28
C TYR A 153 -15.67 7.26 -3.91
N GLY A 154 -14.89 8.02 -3.14
CA GLY A 154 -14.43 7.66 -1.80
C GLY A 154 -12.94 7.81 -1.59
N LEU A 155 -12.46 7.34 -0.42
CA LEU A 155 -11.05 7.41 -0.04
C LEU A 155 -10.29 6.18 -0.53
N SER A 156 -9.20 6.42 -1.26
CA SER A 156 -8.30 5.39 -1.79
C SER A 156 -6.94 5.48 -1.11
N ILE A 157 -6.39 4.33 -0.71
CA ILE A 157 -5.04 4.26 -0.16
C ILE A 157 -4.10 3.54 -1.13
N CYS A 158 -2.94 4.14 -1.38
CA CYS A 158 -1.84 3.53 -2.12
C CYS A 158 -0.84 2.94 -1.12
N VAL A 159 -0.62 1.62 -1.18
CA VAL A 159 0.26 0.90 -0.25
C VAL A 159 1.53 0.41 -0.93
N THR A 160 2.62 0.46 -0.18
CA THR A 160 3.96 -0.04 -0.52
C THR A 160 4.08 -1.53 -0.16
N THR A 161 4.82 -2.29 -0.96
CA THR A 161 5.01 -3.74 -0.76
C THR A 161 6.46 -4.17 -0.54
N GLN A 162 7.42 -3.29 -0.85
CA GLN A 162 8.85 -3.59 -0.74
C GLN A 162 9.61 -2.36 -0.26
N VAL A 163 10.78 -2.57 0.31
CA VAL A 163 11.79 -1.52 0.50
C VAL A 163 12.66 -1.48 -0.75
N GLY A 164 12.42 -0.47 -1.61
CA GLY A 164 13.03 -0.39 -2.94
C GLY A 164 12.38 -1.33 -3.95
N CYS A 165 12.92 -1.39 -5.18
CA CYS A 165 12.37 -2.19 -6.27
C CYS A 165 13.48 -2.61 -7.25
N ASN A 166 13.51 -3.89 -7.65
CA ASN A 166 14.50 -4.43 -8.60
C ASN A 166 14.05 -4.41 -10.06
N ILE A 167 12.81 -4.00 -10.36
CA ILE A 167 12.33 -3.95 -11.76
C ILE A 167 13.13 -2.93 -12.59
N GLY A 168 13.57 -1.84 -11.97
CA GLY A 168 14.50 -0.89 -12.57
C GLY A 168 13.89 -0.11 -13.75
N CYS A 169 12.60 0.26 -13.66
CA CYS A 169 11.96 1.13 -14.64
C CYS A 169 12.61 2.52 -14.63
N SER A 170 13.03 3.02 -15.80
CA SER A 170 13.79 4.27 -15.91
C SER A 170 13.00 5.54 -15.57
N PHE A 171 11.67 5.45 -15.58
CA PHE A 171 10.75 6.54 -15.26
C PHE A 171 10.26 6.52 -13.81
N CYS A 172 10.61 5.50 -13.02
CA CYS A 172 10.09 5.30 -11.67
C CYS A 172 11.16 5.61 -10.62
N ALA A 173 10.83 6.47 -9.66
CA ALA A 173 11.74 6.81 -8.57
C ALA A 173 12.10 5.59 -7.70
N SER A 174 11.16 4.64 -7.53
CA SER A 174 11.44 3.39 -6.82
C SER A 174 12.50 2.53 -7.49
N GLY A 175 12.69 2.68 -8.82
CA GLY A 175 13.74 2.01 -9.59
C GLY A 175 15.15 2.52 -9.32
N LEU A 176 15.29 3.70 -8.70
CA LEU A 176 16.58 4.27 -8.26
C LEU A 176 17.07 3.62 -6.96
N LEU A 177 16.17 3.03 -6.20
CA LEU A 177 16.44 2.36 -4.94
C LEU A 177 16.41 0.85 -5.16
N SER A 178 17.57 0.21 -5.14
CA SER A 178 17.63 -1.27 -5.19
C SER A 178 16.78 -1.86 -4.07
N LYS A 179 16.04 -2.93 -4.38
CA LYS A 179 15.27 -3.68 -3.38
C LYS A 179 16.19 -4.13 -2.24
N LYS A 180 15.81 -3.80 -1.03
CA LYS A 180 16.48 -4.27 0.20
C LYS A 180 15.79 -5.51 0.74
N ARG A 181 14.46 -5.49 0.83
CA ARG A 181 13.64 -6.61 1.25
C ARG A 181 12.16 -6.44 0.86
N ASP A 182 11.43 -7.52 0.98
CA ASP A 182 9.99 -7.51 0.96
C ASP A 182 9.43 -6.95 2.28
N LEU A 183 8.27 -6.31 2.21
CA LEU A 183 7.50 -6.04 3.42
C LEU A 183 6.77 -7.32 3.84
N THR A 184 6.68 -7.54 5.13
CA THR A 184 5.83 -8.58 5.71
C THR A 184 4.36 -8.24 5.51
N THR A 185 3.48 -9.25 5.61
CA THR A 185 2.03 -9.03 5.57
C THR A 185 1.59 -7.97 6.59
N GLY A 186 2.12 -8.04 7.82
CA GLY A 186 1.81 -7.09 8.88
C GLY A 186 2.21 -5.65 8.52
N GLU A 187 3.40 -5.44 7.97
CA GLU A 187 3.85 -4.11 7.53
C GLU A 187 2.98 -3.54 6.40
N ILE A 188 2.42 -4.38 5.51
CA ILE A 188 1.50 -3.90 4.48
C ILE A 188 0.14 -3.58 5.09
N VAL A 189 -0.38 -4.42 5.99
CA VAL A 189 -1.66 -4.20 6.71
C VAL A 189 -1.61 -2.94 7.56
N GLU A 190 -0.53 -2.74 8.31
CA GLU A 190 -0.37 -1.61 9.22
C GLU A 190 -0.45 -0.26 8.50
N GLN A 191 0.00 -0.15 7.25
CA GLN A 191 -0.19 1.07 6.46
C GLN A 191 -1.68 1.45 6.37
N VAL A 192 -2.56 0.47 6.13
CA VAL A 192 -4.01 0.70 6.04
C VAL A 192 -4.62 1.00 7.40
N VAL A 193 -4.21 0.26 8.44
CA VAL A 193 -4.69 0.46 9.82
C VAL A 193 -4.35 1.85 10.33
N HIS A 194 -3.11 2.31 10.15
CA HIS A 194 -2.66 3.63 10.56
C HIS A 194 -3.39 4.78 9.86
N MET A 195 -3.57 4.64 8.55
CA MET A 195 -4.29 5.68 7.80
C MET A 195 -5.79 5.67 8.13
N GLN A 196 -6.39 4.49 8.40
CA GLN A 196 -7.78 4.41 8.85
C GLN A 196 -7.97 5.01 10.24
N GLU A 197 -7.03 4.80 11.17
CA GLU A 197 -7.09 5.40 12.50
C GLU A 197 -7.17 6.94 12.45
N LYS A 198 -6.43 7.58 11.56
CA LYS A 198 -6.52 9.03 11.34
C LYS A 198 -7.90 9.47 10.85
N LEU A 199 -8.58 8.63 10.09
CA LEU A 199 -9.89 8.91 9.52
C LEU A 199 -11.03 8.67 10.50
N ASP A 200 -10.83 7.85 11.53
CA ASP A 200 -11.88 7.48 12.49
C ASP A 200 -12.45 8.71 13.25
N ILE A 201 -11.60 9.70 13.54
CA ILE A 201 -12.02 10.93 14.19
C ILE A 201 -13.01 11.69 13.32
N ALA A 202 -12.79 11.72 12.02
CA ALA A 202 -13.69 12.34 11.05
C ALA A 202 -14.84 11.41 10.62
N GLN A 203 -14.95 10.19 11.20
CA GLN A 203 -15.91 9.16 10.83
C GLN A 203 -15.85 8.82 9.31
N LYS A 204 -14.69 9.02 8.69
CA LYS A 204 -14.42 8.65 7.30
C LYS A 204 -13.83 7.23 7.24
N ARG A 205 -13.95 6.58 6.07
CA ARG A 205 -13.48 5.22 5.88
C ARG A 205 -12.72 5.08 4.56
N ILE A 206 -11.59 4.35 4.61
CA ILE A 206 -10.92 3.87 3.40
C ILE A 206 -11.85 2.90 2.69
N SER A 207 -12.18 3.20 1.45
CA SER A 207 -13.08 2.40 0.62
C SER A 207 -12.35 1.62 -0.48
N HIS A 208 -11.18 2.09 -0.90
CA HIS A 208 -10.39 1.51 -2.00
C HIS A 208 -8.93 1.35 -1.61
N ILE A 209 -8.29 0.31 -2.16
CA ILE A 209 -6.85 0.08 -2.03
C ILE A 209 -6.25 -0.05 -3.42
N VAL A 210 -5.14 0.64 -3.67
CA VAL A 210 -4.28 0.39 -4.82
C VAL A 210 -2.91 -0.08 -4.33
N VAL A 211 -2.48 -1.25 -4.78
CA VAL A 211 -1.17 -1.81 -4.48
C VAL A 211 -0.23 -1.34 -5.58
N MET A 212 0.15 -0.04 -5.49
CA MET A 212 0.88 0.71 -6.52
C MET A 212 1.96 1.61 -5.91
N GLY A 213 2.32 1.39 -4.64
CA GLY A 213 3.40 2.08 -3.97
C GLY A 213 4.79 1.56 -4.38
N ILE A 214 5.76 1.66 -3.48
CA ILE A 214 7.12 1.19 -3.73
C ILE A 214 7.15 -0.35 -3.81
N GLY A 215 7.76 -0.89 -4.87
CA GLY A 215 7.96 -2.32 -5.07
C GLY A 215 7.13 -2.92 -6.21
N GLU A 216 7.43 -4.17 -6.53
CA GLU A 216 6.65 -5.02 -7.43
C GLU A 216 5.80 -5.99 -6.59
N PRO A 217 4.47 -5.84 -6.57
CA PRO A 217 3.62 -6.68 -5.73
C PRO A 217 3.76 -8.18 -6.00
N PHE A 218 3.95 -8.55 -7.25
CA PHE A 218 4.09 -9.96 -7.63
C PHE A 218 5.49 -10.55 -7.35
N ASP A 219 6.46 -9.72 -7.03
CA ASP A 219 7.75 -10.16 -6.48
C ASP A 219 7.67 -10.43 -4.96
N ASN A 220 6.68 -9.82 -4.28
CA ASN A 220 6.31 -10.09 -2.87
C ASN A 220 4.95 -10.83 -2.79
N TYR A 221 4.75 -11.83 -3.63
CA TYR A 221 3.46 -12.45 -3.95
C TYR A 221 2.69 -12.94 -2.73
N ASP A 222 3.33 -13.76 -1.90
CA ASP A 222 2.65 -14.46 -0.80
C ASP A 222 2.18 -13.47 0.28
N HIS A 223 3.01 -12.48 0.63
CA HIS A 223 2.64 -11.44 1.59
C HIS A 223 1.52 -10.54 1.05
N VAL A 224 1.55 -10.21 -0.24
CA VAL A 224 0.50 -9.42 -0.88
C VAL A 224 -0.82 -10.18 -0.93
N LEU A 225 -0.83 -11.48 -1.25
CA LEU A 225 -2.06 -12.29 -1.21
C LEU A 225 -2.65 -12.37 0.20
N ARG A 226 -1.82 -12.62 1.20
CA ARG A 226 -2.25 -12.62 2.61
C ARG A 226 -2.84 -11.27 3.00
N PHE A 227 -2.16 -10.18 2.67
CA PHE A 227 -2.65 -8.82 2.89
C PHE A 227 -4.04 -8.62 2.28
N ILE A 228 -4.24 -8.96 0.99
CA ILE A 228 -5.52 -8.83 0.30
C ILE A 228 -6.64 -9.57 1.06
N ARG A 229 -6.40 -10.82 1.45
CA ARG A 229 -7.37 -11.64 2.19
C ARG A 229 -7.70 -11.03 3.55
N MET A 230 -6.72 -10.47 4.24
CA MET A 230 -6.89 -9.85 5.57
C MET A 230 -7.69 -8.55 5.50
N VAL A 231 -7.39 -7.64 4.56
CA VAL A 231 -8.13 -6.38 4.43
C VAL A 231 -9.55 -6.58 3.88
N ASN A 232 -9.76 -7.66 3.10
CA ASN A 232 -11.09 -8.05 2.59
C ASN A 232 -11.93 -8.80 3.64
N HIS A 233 -11.34 -9.27 4.74
CA HIS A 233 -12.05 -10.07 5.75
C HIS A 233 -13.26 -9.33 6.31
N PRO A 234 -14.48 -9.93 6.30
CA PRO A 234 -15.74 -9.24 6.61
C PRO A 234 -15.82 -8.74 8.06
N LYS A 235 -15.12 -9.38 8.98
CA LYS A 235 -15.02 -8.97 10.40
C LYS A 235 -13.79 -8.10 10.69
N GLY A 236 -13.03 -7.71 9.65
CA GLY A 236 -11.86 -6.84 9.75
C GLY A 236 -12.13 -5.45 9.20
N LEU A 237 -11.26 -4.99 8.29
CA LEU A 237 -11.44 -3.73 7.55
C LEU A 237 -12.58 -3.82 6.54
N ALA A 238 -12.94 -5.00 6.10
CA ALA A 238 -14.07 -5.30 5.20
C ALA A 238 -14.05 -4.48 3.90
N ILE A 239 -12.85 -4.27 3.32
CA ILE A 239 -12.70 -3.59 2.03
C ILE A 239 -13.06 -4.60 0.94
N GLY A 240 -14.07 -4.29 0.13
CA GLY A 240 -14.56 -5.20 -0.90
C GLY A 240 -13.47 -5.55 -1.92
N ALA A 241 -13.36 -6.82 -2.33
CA ALA A 241 -12.31 -7.27 -3.23
C ALA A 241 -12.28 -6.47 -4.56
N ARG A 242 -13.44 -6.07 -5.09
CA ARG A 242 -13.55 -5.24 -6.30
C ARG A 242 -13.06 -3.80 -6.12
N HIS A 243 -12.81 -3.38 -4.89
CA HIS A 243 -12.25 -2.07 -4.53
C HIS A 243 -10.74 -2.17 -4.26
N ILE A 244 -10.14 -3.32 -4.50
CA ILE A 244 -8.70 -3.54 -4.40
C ILE A 244 -8.15 -3.72 -5.80
N THR A 245 -7.13 -2.95 -6.16
CA THR A 245 -6.41 -3.08 -7.44
C THR A 245 -4.95 -3.40 -7.15
N VAL A 246 -4.44 -4.44 -7.78
CA VAL A 246 -3.02 -4.80 -7.75
C VAL A 246 -2.43 -4.47 -9.11
N SER A 247 -1.38 -3.65 -9.15
CA SER A 247 -0.62 -3.36 -10.35
C SER A 247 0.64 -4.21 -10.40
N THR A 248 1.02 -4.69 -11.59
CA THR A 248 2.27 -5.43 -11.80
C THR A 248 2.99 -4.94 -13.05
N SER A 249 4.30 -4.99 -13.01
CA SER A 249 5.16 -4.74 -14.18
C SER A 249 5.09 -5.87 -15.21
N GLY A 250 4.48 -7.01 -14.87
CA GLY A 250 4.20 -8.11 -15.77
C GLY A 250 5.06 -9.36 -15.53
N LEU A 251 5.13 -9.85 -14.30
CA LEU A 251 5.70 -11.18 -14.00
C LEU A 251 4.73 -12.27 -14.47
N ASP A 252 4.92 -12.76 -15.70
CA ASP A 252 4.01 -13.61 -16.45
C ASP A 252 3.53 -14.84 -15.67
N GLN A 253 4.44 -15.57 -15.02
CA GLN A 253 4.08 -16.75 -14.23
C GLN A 253 3.23 -16.40 -13.00
N LYS A 254 3.47 -15.23 -12.39
CA LYS A 254 2.69 -14.75 -11.25
C LYS A 254 1.31 -14.25 -11.68
N ILE A 255 1.18 -13.66 -12.87
CA ILE A 255 -0.13 -13.32 -13.45
C ILE A 255 -0.97 -14.59 -13.63
N LYS A 256 -0.37 -15.67 -14.20
CA LYS A 256 -1.05 -16.95 -14.35
C LYS A 256 -1.43 -17.57 -13.01
N ALA A 257 -0.55 -17.54 -12.02
CA ALA A 257 -0.85 -18.02 -10.67
C ALA A 257 -2.00 -17.21 -10.02
N PHE A 258 -2.01 -15.90 -10.21
CA PHE A 258 -3.04 -15.00 -9.64
C PHE A 258 -4.45 -15.30 -10.19
N ALA A 259 -4.55 -15.84 -11.41
CA ALA A 259 -5.81 -16.27 -11.99
C ALA A 259 -6.52 -17.38 -11.17
N HIS A 260 -5.75 -18.19 -10.42
CA HIS A 260 -6.26 -19.32 -9.63
C HIS A 260 -6.51 -18.99 -8.14
N GLU A 261 -6.23 -17.76 -7.70
CA GLU A 261 -6.39 -17.38 -6.28
C GLU A 261 -7.86 -17.22 -5.84
N GLY A 262 -8.81 -17.27 -6.77
CA GLY A 262 -10.24 -17.11 -6.47
C GLY A 262 -10.62 -15.71 -5.97
N LEU A 263 -9.76 -14.71 -6.18
CA LEU A 263 -9.95 -13.34 -5.71
C LEU A 263 -10.66 -12.49 -6.75
N GLN A 264 -11.64 -11.67 -6.30
CA GLN A 264 -12.31 -10.68 -7.16
C GLN A 264 -11.61 -9.31 -7.16
N VAL A 265 -10.30 -9.33 -7.07
CA VAL A 265 -9.44 -8.14 -7.07
C VAL A 265 -9.19 -7.68 -8.51
N ASN A 266 -9.04 -6.38 -8.74
CA ASN A 266 -8.72 -5.85 -10.06
C ASN A 266 -7.22 -6.00 -10.33
N LEU A 267 -6.88 -6.43 -11.56
CA LEU A 267 -5.51 -6.48 -12.03
C LEU A 267 -5.23 -5.30 -12.96
N ALA A 268 -4.15 -4.57 -12.68
CA ALA A 268 -3.60 -3.55 -13.56
C ALA A 268 -2.22 -4.02 -14.06
N LEU A 269 -1.95 -3.81 -15.35
CA LEU A 269 -0.67 -4.11 -15.97
C LEU A 269 0.04 -2.83 -16.37
N SER A 270 1.20 -2.58 -15.80
CA SER A 270 2.11 -1.52 -16.19
C SER A 270 2.78 -1.84 -17.53
N LEU A 271 2.05 -1.61 -18.64
CA LEU A 271 2.52 -1.86 -20.00
C LEU A 271 3.50 -0.80 -20.49
N HIS A 272 3.12 0.46 -20.38
CA HIS A 272 3.90 1.69 -20.63
C HIS A 272 4.50 1.86 -22.03
N ALA A 273 4.47 0.85 -22.90
CA ALA A 273 4.93 0.95 -24.28
C ALA A 273 4.20 -0.06 -25.18
N ALA A 274 3.95 0.32 -26.43
CA ALA A 274 3.25 -0.51 -27.40
C ALA A 274 4.17 -1.48 -28.19
N ASN A 275 5.49 -1.36 -28.02
CA ASN A 275 6.46 -2.21 -28.74
C ASN A 275 7.65 -2.58 -27.86
N ASN A 276 8.30 -3.70 -28.18
CA ASN A 276 9.42 -4.21 -27.40
C ASN A 276 10.64 -3.29 -27.35
N PRO A 277 11.08 -2.63 -28.43
CA PRO A 277 12.22 -1.71 -28.38
C PRO A 277 12.01 -0.62 -27.34
N LEU A 278 10.87 0.07 -27.37
CA LEU A 278 10.54 1.13 -26.41
C LEU A 278 10.38 0.58 -24.99
N ARG A 279 9.60 -0.52 -24.83
CA ARG A 279 9.41 -1.12 -23.51
C ARG A 279 10.72 -1.58 -22.87
N THR A 280 11.63 -2.16 -23.66
CA THR A 280 12.96 -2.57 -23.18
C THR A 280 13.81 -1.38 -22.72
N ARG A 281 13.68 -0.24 -23.41
CA ARG A 281 14.39 1.01 -23.05
C ARG A 281 13.94 1.55 -21.68
N ILE A 282 12.63 1.50 -21.39
CA ILE A 282 12.06 2.09 -20.18
C ILE A 282 11.81 1.06 -19.06
N MET A 283 11.65 -0.22 -19.38
CA MET A 283 11.44 -1.32 -18.45
C MET A 283 12.33 -2.51 -18.80
N LYS A 284 13.42 -2.69 -18.05
CA LYS A 284 14.42 -3.74 -18.32
C LYS A 284 13.85 -5.15 -18.27
N LEU A 285 12.76 -5.36 -17.51
CA LEU A 285 12.03 -6.63 -17.40
C LEU A 285 11.60 -7.16 -18.80
N ASN A 286 11.32 -6.28 -19.76
CA ASN A 286 10.90 -6.66 -21.11
C ASN A 286 11.93 -7.53 -21.87
N LYS A 287 13.21 -7.50 -21.47
CA LYS A 287 14.22 -8.40 -22.06
C LYS A 287 13.94 -9.87 -21.73
N ALA A 288 13.46 -10.14 -20.50
CA ALA A 288 13.12 -11.49 -20.06
C ALA A 288 11.68 -11.88 -20.41
N ILE A 289 10.77 -10.89 -20.36
CA ILE A 289 9.33 -11.08 -20.60
C ILE A 289 8.88 -10.08 -21.67
N PRO A 290 9.05 -10.43 -22.98
CA PRO A 290 8.58 -9.62 -24.10
C PRO A 290 7.07 -9.45 -24.09
N ILE A 291 6.55 -8.40 -24.78
CA ILE A 291 5.11 -8.08 -24.82
C ILE A 291 4.27 -9.30 -25.26
N ALA A 292 4.71 -10.08 -26.26
CA ALA A 292 3.97 -11.26 -26.71
C ALA A 292 3.73 -12.26 -25.54
N LYS A 293 4.80 -12.62 -24.83
CA LYS A 293 4.71 -13.51 -23.66
C LYS A 293 3.86 -12.94 -22.53
N LEU A 294 3.91 -11.63 -22.36
CA LEU A 294 3.09 -10.91 -21.38
C LEU A 294 1.62 -10.96 -21.76
N MET A 295 1.28 -10.74 -23.06
CA MET A 295 -0.11 -10.86 -23.55
C MET A 295 -0.65 -12.28 -23.42
N GLU A 296 0.14 -13.31 -23.68
CA GLU A 296 -0.26 -14.70 -23.41
C GLU A 296 -0.67 -14.94 -21.95
N ALA A 297 0.06 -14.32 -21.01
CA ALA A 297 -0.29 -14.43 -19.58
C ALA A 297 -1.56 -13.64 -19.24
N ILE A 298 -1.79 -12.51 -19.89
CA ILE A 298 -3.02 -11.71 -19.74
C ILE A 298 -4.22 -12.46 -20.35
N ASP A 299 -4.09 -13.00 -21.56
CA ASP A 299 -5.16 -13.77 -22.19
C ASP A 299 -5.53 -14.98 -21.31
N TYR A 300 -4.53 -15.70 -20.80
CA TYR A 300 -4.76 -16.77 -19.82
C TYR A 300 -5.53 -16.29 -18.59
N TYR A 301 -5.14 -15.13 -18.01
CA TYR A 301 -5.84 -14.55 -16.86
C TYR A 301 -7.30 -14.19 -17.18
N LEU A 302 -7.55 -13.61 -18.36
CA LEU A 302 -8.89 -13.24 -18.82
C LEU A 302 -9.78 -14.48 -18.98
N ASP A 303 -9.25 -15.55 -19.62
CA ASP A 303 -9.96 -16.80 -19.85
C ASP A 303 -10.32 -17.50 -18.53
N GLN A 304 -9.38 -17.54 -17.58
CA GLN A 304 -9.61 -18.21 -16.29
C GLN A 304 -10.54 -17.44 -15.36
N THR A 305 -10.53 -16.11 -15.42
CA THR A 305 -11.21 -15.27 -14.42
C THR A 305 -12.47 -14.57 -14.95
N ASN A 306 -12.60 -14.44 -16.26
CA ASN A 306 -13.59 -13.59 -16.93
C ASN A 306 -13.60 -12.14 -16.37
N ARG A 307 -12.44 -11.60 -16.00
CA ARG A 307 -12.31 -10.29 -15.38
C ARG A 307 -11.51 -9.35 -16.27
N ARG A 308 -11.82 -8.05 -16.19
CA ARG A 308 -11.08 -7.01 -16.91
C ARG A 308 -9.68 -6.84 -16.35
N VAL A 309 -8.73 -6.51 -17.24
CA VAL A 309 -7.39 -6.03 -16.91
C VAL A 309 -7.28 -4.58 -17.35
N THR A 310 -6.73 -3.73 -16.49
CA THR A 310 -6.43 -2.33 -16.83
C THR A 310 -4.99 -2.25 -17.30
N PHE A 311 -4.77 -1.61 -18.45
CA PHE A 311 -3.42 -1.31 -18.93
C PHE A 311 -3.04 0.12 -18.53
N GLU A 312 -1.91 0.26 -17.83
CA GLU A 312 -1.34 1.55 -17.50
C GLU A 312 -0.32 1.94 -18.57
N TYR A 313 -0.39 3.18 -19.01
CA TYR A 313 0.46 3.69 -20.07
C TYR A 313 0.99 5.08 -19.74
N ILE A 314 2.32 5.22 -19.71
CA ILE A 314 2.97 6.52 -19.48
C ILE A 314 3.18 7.23 -20.82
N LEU A 315 2.75 8.49 -20.91
CA LEU A 315 3.01 9.36 -22.06
C LEU A 315 4.24 10.21 -21.78
N LEU A 316 5.35 9.86 -22.41
CA LEU A 316 6.60 10.60 -22.31
C LEU A 316 6.74 11.50 -23.57
N LYS A 317 7.22 12.73 -23.37
CA LYS A 317 7.65 13.58 -24.47
C LYS A 317 9.04 13.13 -24.91
N ASP A 318 9.30 13.14 -26.23
CA ASP A 318 10.61 12.84 -26.85
C ASP A 318 11.70 13.77 -26.35
#